data_830aee3664371338a4f3669a59b7ca90
#
_entry.id   830aee3664371338a4f3669a59b7ca90
#
_cell.length_a   1.000
_cell.length_b   1.000
_cell.length_c   1.000
_cell.angle_alpha   90.00
_cell.angle_beta   90.00
_cell.angle_gamma   90.00
#
_symmetry.space_group_name_H-M   'P 1'
#
loop_
_entity.id
_entity.type
_entity.pdbx_description
1 polymer ?
#
loop_
_entity_poly.entity_id
_entity_poly.type
_entity_poly.pdbx_seq_one_letter_code
_entity_poly.pdbx_strand_id
1 'polypeptide(L)'
;VVLTNENLLASGIYMKNTGKIKAKVGERCLVCVPFSYPYGFATSTIMSLICGRVAVLAPTLSKDNIRYYLSKNPNYVFGSPALLELIKRNVKDSDDLSSIHTFVSGGDFLTVSQNKAGVEFFRKHGAETIICNGSGNAETVGTNTMAVGSINKPETVGRVLVGTKAIVVNPDTLEEVKYGEEGMLCISGKHVFKGYYK
;
A
#
# COMPACT_ATOMS: atom_id res chain seq x y z
N VAL A 1 -19.11 -6.69 -1.04
CA VAL A 1 -18.12 -7.56 -0.38
C VAL A 1 -18.46 -7.67 1.10
N VAL A 2 -18.60 -8.90 1.62
CA VAL A 2 -18.85 -9.16 3.04
C VAL A 2 -17.54 -9.55 3.71
N LEU A 3 -17.04 -8.69 4.61
CA LEU A 3 -15.80 -8.89 5.35
C LEU A 3 -16.11 -9.13 6.83
N THR A 4 -15.30 -9.96 7.47
CA THR A 4 -15.36 -10.23 8.91
C THR A 4 -14.23 -9.52 9.65
N ASN A 5 -14.36 -9.40 10.97
CA ASN A 5 -13.26 -8.90 11.81
C ASN A 5 -12.00 -9.78 11.68
N GLU A 6 -12.16 -11.09 11.49
CA GLU A 6 -11.04 -12.00 11.23
C GLU A 6 -10.32 -11.66 9.93
N ASN A 7 -11.07 -11.37 8.85
CA ASN A 7 -10.46 -10.96 7.58
C ASN A 7 -9.62 -9.68 7.74
N LEU A 8 -10.17 -8.67 8.44
CA LEU A 8 -9.50 -7.39 8.68
C LEU A 8 -8.21 -7.57 9.51
N LEU A 9 -8.29 -8.30 10.61
CA LEU A 9 -7.15 -8.56 11.48
C LEU A 9 -6.08 -9.40 10.77
N ALA A 10 -6.48 -10.44 10.03
CA ALA A 10 -5.56 -11.26 9.27
C ALA A 10 -4.77 -10.44 8.25
N SER A 11 -5.43 -9.58 7.47
CA SER A 11 -4.77 -8.70 6.50
C SER A 11 -3.73 -7.81 7.17
N GLY A 12 -4.08 -7.15 8.27
CA GLY A 12 -3.15 -6.28 9.01
C GLY A 12 -1.94 -7.03 9.58
N ILE A 13 -2.16 -8.22 10.15
CA ILE A 13 -1.07 -9.07 10.67
C ILE A 13 -0.18 -9.57 9.55
N TYR A 14 -0.75 -9.97 8.40
CA TYR A 14 0.01 -10.44 7.26
C TYR A 14 0.92 -9.35 6.70
N MET A 15 0.41 -8.13 6.57
CA MET A 15 1.22 -6.97 6.14
C MET A 15 2.34 -6.66 7.13
N LYS A 16 2.04 -6.63 8.42
CA LYS A 16 3.03 -6.41 9.49
C LYS A 16 4.17 -7.43 9.39
N ASN A 17 3.84 -8.70 9.19
CA ASN A 17 4.83 -9.79 9.15
C ASN A 17 5.63 -9.83 7.85
N THR A 18 5.00 -9.47 6.71
CA THR A 18 5.65 -9.49 5.39
C THR A 18 6.68 -8.39 5.26
N GLY A 19 6.34 -7.20 5.70
CA GLY A 19 7.11 -6.01 5.37
C GLY A 19 8.48 -5.95 6.02
N LYS A 20 8.76 -6.75 7.07
CA LYS A 20 9.87 -6.44 8.00
C LYS A 20 9.96 -4.92 8.24
N ILE A 21 8.82 -4.25 7.99
CA ILE A 21 8.67 -2.83 8.22
C ILE A 21 8.88 -2.70 9.71
N LYS A 22 10.06 -2.21 10.08
CA LYS A 22 10.38 -1.88 11.47
C LYS A 22 9.48 -0.72 11.87
N ALA A 23 8.19 -1.05 12.07
CA ALA A 23 7.22 -0.10 12.53
C ALA A 23 7.63 0.31 13.94
N LYS A 24 8.06 1.54 14.09
CA LYS A 24 8.26 2.11 15.42
C LYS A 24 6.89 2.58 15.93
N VAL A 25 6.60 2.23 17.17
CA VAL A 25 5.41 2.73 17.88
C VAL A 25 5.44 4.27 17.87
N GLY A 26 4.30 4.89 17.57
CA GLY A 26 4.18 6.35 17.49
C GLY A 26 4.54 6.97 16.14
N GLU A 27 5.10 6.22 15.18
CA GLU A 27 5.27 6.73 13.82
C GLU A 27 3.92 7.11 13.21
N ARG A 28 3.92 8.15 12.38
CA ARG A 28 2.71 8.71 11.78
C ARG A 28 2.49 8.14 10.40
N CYS A 29 1.26 7.72 10.14
CA CYS A 29 0.81 7.24 8.85
C CYS A 29 -0.20 8.22 8.26
N LEU A 30 0.08 8.80 7.11
CA LEU A 30 -0.90 9.62 6.39
C LEU A 30 -1.91 8.71 5.70
N VAL A 31 -3.16 8.80 6.15
CA VAL A 31 -4.30 8.05 5.65
C VAL A 31 -5.16 8.99 4.82
N CYS A 32 -5.03 8.90 3.51
CA CYS A 32 -5.71 9.77 2.55
C CYS A 32 -6.53 9.01 1.50
N VAL A 33 -6.46 7.69 1.53
CA VAL A 33 -7.33 6.84 0.70
C VAL A 33 -8.71 6.75 1.37
N PRO A 34 -9.82 6.96 0.64
CA PRO A 34 -11.15 6.92 1.22
C PRO A 34 -11.47 5.60 1.93
N PHE A 35 -12.19 5.68 3.05
CA PHE A 35 -12.58 4.50 3.84
C PHE A 35 -13.60 3.60 3.16
N SER A 36 -14.25 4.08 2.10
CA SER A 36 -15.08 3.25 1.22
C SER A 36 -14.29 2.16 0.48
N TYR A 37 -12.98 2.30 0.40
CA TYR A 37 -12.09 1.28 -0.16
C TYR A 37 -11.36 0.53 0.96
N PRO A 38 -11.26 -0.80 0.90
CA PRO A 38 -10.48 -1.59 1.84
C PRO A 38 -9.02 -1.14 1.96
N TYR A 39 -8.43 -0.60 0.90
CA TYR A 39 -7.10 0.00 0.95
C TYR A 39 -7.01 1.16 1.95
N GLY A 40 -7.99 2.06 1.99
CA GLY A 40 -8.05 3.15 2.95
C GLY A 40 -8.37 2.67 4.36
N PHE A 41 -9.42 1.87 4.51
CA PHE A 41 -9.89 1.40 5.81
C PHE A 41 -8.96 0.36 6.43
N ALA A 42 -8.76 -0.77 5.75
CA ALA A 42 -8.01 -1.88 6.33
C ALA A 42 -6.50 -1.71 6.19
N THR A 43 -6.01 -1.45 4.96
CA THR A 43 -4.57 -1.39 4.70
C THR A 43 -3.92 -0.16 5.32
N SER A 44 -4.49 1.03 5.16
CA SER A 44 -3.87 2.25 5.67
C SER A 44 -4.16 2.47 7.16
N THR A 45 -5.40 2.22 7.61
CA THR A 45 -5.84 2.57 8.97
C THR A 45 -5.67 1.41 9.94
N ILE A 46 -6.35 0.28 9.72
CA ILE A 46 -6.33 -0.86 10.66
C ILE A 46 -4.91 -1.41 10.82
N MET A 47 -4.17 -1.59 9.71
CA MET A 47 -2.79 -2.04 9.77
C MET A 47 -1.89 -1.06 10.54
N SER A 48 -2.09 0.25 10.35
CA SER A 48 -1.32 1.25 11.09
C SER A 48 -1.57 1.15 12.59
N LEU A 49 -2.83 0.97 13.02
CA LEU A 49 -3.18 0.79 14.42
C LEU A 49 -2.63 -0.52 15.00
N ILE A 50 -2.70 -1.63 14.26
CA ILE A 50 -2.09 -2.92 14.65
C ILE A 50 -0.57 -2.78 14.85
N CYS A 51 0.07 -1.89 14.09
CA CYS A 51 1.50 -1.61 14.22
C CYS A 51 1.84 -0.58 15.31
N GLY A 52 0.85 -0.06 16.04
CA GLY A 52 1.06 0.98 17.06
C GLY A 52 1.37 2.35 16.49
N ARG A 53 0.99 2.63 15.24
CA ARG A 53 1.19 3.91 14.58
C ARG A 53 0.05 4.88 14.86
N VAL A 54 0.34 6.16 14.68
CA VAL A 54 -0.65 7.24 14.71
C VAL A 54 -1.22 7.43 13.31
N ALA A 55 -2.52 7.27 13.14
CA ALA A 55 -3.20 7.55 11.88
C ALA A 55 -3.48 9.06 11.76
N VAL A 56 -2.86 9.72 10.79
CA VAL A 56 -3.15 11.10 10.40
C VAL A 56 -4.23 11.05 9.32
N LEU A 57 -5.47 11.28 9.71
CA LEU A 57 -6.62 11.16 8.80
C LEU A 57 -6.75 12.40 7.92
N ALA A 58 -6.75 12.21 6.60
CA ALA A 58 -6.99 13.23 5.60
C ALA A 58 -8.20 12.82 4.73
N PRO A 59 -9.44 13.07 5.19
CA PRO A 59 -10.67 12.59 4.53
C PRO A 59 -10.80 13.07 3.09
N THR A 60 -10.31 14.28 2.83
CA THR A 60 -10.28 14.88 1.49
C THR A 60 -8.92 15.50 1.28
N LEU A 61 -8.18 14.99 0.29
CA LEU A 61 -6.88 15.51 -0.06
C LEU A 61 -6.96 16.28 -1.39
N SER A 62 -6.39 17.49 -1.41
CA SER A 62 -6.40 18.39 -2.54
C SER A 62 -5.09 19.19 -2.63
N LYS A 63 -4.91 19.94 -3.72
CA LYS A 63 -3.80 20.88 -3.87
C LYS A 63 -3.73 21.92 -2.74
N ASP A 64 -4.87 22.29 -2.16
CA ASP A 64 -4.95 23.36 -1.17
C ASP A 64 -4.58 22.92 0.24
N ASN A 65 -4.68 21.62 0.54
CA ASN A 65 -4.44 21.10 1.88
C ASN A 65 -3.33 20.04 1.99
N ILE A 66 -2.76 19.57 0.87
CA ILE A 66 -1.73 18.54 0.88
C ILE A 66 -0.52 18.94 1.75
N ARG A 67 -0.06 20.19 1.64
CA ARG A 67 1.08 20.68 2.43
C ARG A 67 0.79 20.72 3.93
N TYR A 68 -0.46 21.05 4.32
CA TYR A 68 -0.88 20.98 5.72
C TYR A 68 -0.76 19.55 6.28
N TYR A 69 -1.20 18.54 5.52
CA TYR A 69 -1.08 17.16 5.98
C TYR A 69 0.37 16.67 5.98
N LEU A 70 1.18 17.06 5.03
CA LEU A 70 2.62 16.75 5.01
C LEU A 70 3.36 17.43 6.16
N SER A 71 2.98 18.64 6.58
CA SER A 71 3.56 19.32 7.76
C SER A 71 3.25 18.61 9.10
N LYS A 72 2.39 17.58 9.12
CA LYS A 72 2.22 16.70 10.29
C LYS A 72 3.35 15.68 10.42
N ASN A 73 4.37 15.75 9.57
CA ASN A 73 5.54 14.89 9.55
C ASN A 73 5.17 13.39 9.51
N PRO A 74 4.42 12.93 8.49
CA PRO A 74 4.14 11.52 8.34
C PRO A 74 5.42 10.75 8.02
N ASN A 75 5.53 9.54 8.54
CA ASN A 75 6.62 8.60 8.25
C ASN A 75 6.24 7.65 7.12
N TYR A 76 4.95 7.33 7.05
CA TYR A 76 4.36 6.48 6.02
C TYR A 76 3.26 7.25 5.30
N VAL A 77 3.24 7.11 3.97
CA VAL A 77 2.16 7.61 3.13
C VAL A 77 1.60 6.45 2.33
N PHE A 78 0.30 6.17 2.51
CA PHE A 78 -0.42 5.22 1.66
C PHE A 78 -1.19 5.99 0.59
N GLY A 79 -0.94 5.67 -0.67
CA GLY A 79 -1.55 6.41 -1.76
C GLY A 79 -1.51 5.67 -3.10
N SER A 80 -1.76 6.41 -4.15
CA SER A 80 -1.70 5.96 -5.54
C SER A 80 -0.63 6.75 -6.30
N PRO A 81 -0.28 6.35 -7.54
CA PRO A 81 0.55 7.18 -8.41
C PRO A 81 0.02 8.61 -8.58
N ALA A 82 -1.30 8.77 -8.64
CA ALA A 82 -1.94 10.09 -8.72
C ALA A 82 -1.65 10.96 -7.47
N LEU A 83 -1.64 10.36 -6.27
CA LEU A 83 -1.23 11.07 -5.05
C LEU A 83 0.23 11.49 -5.11
N LEU A 84 1.12 10.63 -5.57
CA LEU A 84 2.54 10.97 -5.73
C LEU A 84 2.71 12.19 -6.65
N GLU A 85 1.98 12.24 -7.76
CA GLU A 85 1.98 13.39 -8.65
C GLU A 85 1.36 14.65 -8.00
N LEU A 86 0.31 14.49 -7.19
CA LEU A 86 -0.26 15.61 -6.44
C LEU A 86 0.77 16.22 -5.47
N ILE A 87 1.50 15.38 -4.74
CA ILE A 87 2.58 15.81 -3.84
C ILE A 87 3.64 16.57 -4.64
N LYS A 88 4.18 15.99 -5.72
CA LYS A 88 5.23 16.57 -6.53
C LYS A 88 4.87 17.94 -7.11
N ARG A 89 3.60 18.15 -7.47
CA ARG A 89 3.13 19.41 -8.08
C ARG A 89 2.86 20.53 -7.07
N ASN A 90 2.67 20.22 -5.80
CA ASN A 90 2.18 21.19 -4.83
C ASN A 90 3.14 21.44 -3.66
N VAL A 91 4.14 20.61 -3.47
CA VAL A 91 5.23 20.79 -2.51
C VAL A 91 6.21 21.82 -3.06
N LYS A 92 6.62 22.78 -2.23
CA LYS A 92 7.60 23.83 -2.57
C LYS A 92 9.00 23.34 -2.26
N ASP A 93 10.01 23.88 -2.95
CA ASP A 93 11.43 23.53 -2.71
C ASP A 93 11.89 23.76 -1.28
N SER A 94 11.22 24.66 -0.53
CA SER A 94 11.49 24.92 0.89
C SER A 94 10.81 23.97 1.86
N ASP A 95 9.93 23.06 1.40
CA ASP A 95 9.23 22.14 2.28
C ASP A 95 10.13 20.94 2.63
N ASP A 96 10.23 20.65 3.91
CA ASP A 96 10.97 19.50 4.42
C ASP A 96 10.06 18.25 4.46
N LEU A 97 10.46 17.21 3.77
CA LEU A 97 9.79 15.90 3.77
C LEU A 97 10.64 14.80 4.41
N SER A 98 11.71 15.16 5.12
CA SER A 98 12.70 14.23 5.71
C SER A 98 12.09 13.14 6.60
N SER A 99 10.90 13.39 7.14
CA SER A 99 10.16 12.42 7.95
C SER A 99 9.64 11.23 7.16
N ILE A 100 9.42 11.38 5.82
CA ILE A 100 8.78 10.35 4.99
C ILE A 100 9.81 9.32 4.53
N HIS A 101 9.82 8.16 5.16
CA HIS A 101 10.72 7.07 4.75
C HIS A 101 10.04 5.97 3.92
N THR A 102 8.71 5.94 3.85
CA THR A 102 7.99 4.95 3.06
C THR A 102 6.75 5.54 2.39
N PHE A 103 6.67 5.39 1.07
CA PHE A 103 5.47 5.64 0.28
C PHE A 103 4.98 4.30 -0.28
N VAL A 104 3.77 3.89 0.07
CA VAL A 104 3.14 2.66 -0.44
C VAL A 104 2.18 3.04 -1.56
N SER A 105 2.53 2.65 -2.78
CA SER A 105 1.69 2.86 -3.95
C SER A 105 0.79 1.65 -4.19
N GLY A 106 -0.49 1.87 -4.33
CA GLY A 106 -1.49 0.85 -4.63
C GLY A 106 -2.71 1.44 -5.32
N GLY A 107 -3.59 0.56 -5.77
CA GLY A 107 -4.85 0.93 -6.45
C GLY A 107 -4.69 1.29 -7.93
N ASP A 108 -3.47 1.50 -8.41
CA ASP A 108 -3.16 1.75 -9.82
C ASP A 108 -1.72 1.36 -10.12
N PHE A 109 -1.38 1.24 -11.41
CA PHE A 109 -0.06 0.84 -11.86
C PHE A 109 0.96 1.98 -11.70
N LEU A 110 2.02 1.72 -10.95
CA LEU A 110 3.16 2.63 -10.80
C LEU A 110 4.28 2.22 -11.76
N THR A 111 4.57 3.07 -12.75
CA THR A 111 5.64 2.82 -13.71
C THR A 111 7.03 2.97 -13.06
N VAL A 112 8.04 2.34 -13.67
CA VAL A 112 9.45 2.48 -13.23
C VAL A 112 9.89 3.95 -13.27
N SER A 113 9.49 4.69 -14.29
CA SER A 113 9.87 6.11 -14.41
C SER A 113 9.21 6.97 -13.31
N GLN A 114 7.94 6.73 -12.99
CA GLN A 114 7.27 7.41 -11.86
C GLN A 114 7.92 7.07 -10.52
N ASN A 115 8.28 5.80 -10.30
CA ASN A 115 8.97 5.37 -9.09
C ASN A 115 10.32 6.11 -8.95
N LYS A 116 11.17 6.08 -9.98
CA LYS A 116 12.47 6.77 -9.97
C LYS A 116 12.32 8.27 -9.74
N ALA A 117 11.40 8.92 -10.48
CA ALA A 117 11.14 10.36 -10.32
C ALA A 117 10.60 10.70 -8.92
N GLY A 118 9.80 9.82 -8.33
CA GLY A 118 9.31 9.98 -6.96
C GLY A 118 10.42 9.88 -5.93
N VAL A 119 11.29 8.88 -6.01
CA VAL A 119 12.45 8.73 -5.11
C VAL A 119 13.38 9.94 -5.19
N GLU A 120 13.66 10.41 -6.40
CA GLU A 120 14.50 11.59 -6.62
C GLU A 120 13.86 12.86 -6.04
N PHE A 121 12.55 13.02 -6.25
CA PHE A 121 11.78 14.12 -5.67
C PHE A 121 11.87 14.12 -4.12
N PHE A 122 11.62 13.00 -3.46
CA PHE A 122 11.72 12.92 -2.00
C PHE A 122 13.13 13.22 -1.51
N ARG A 123 14.16 12.71 -2.20
CA ARG A 123 15.56 12.98 -1.86
C ARG A 123 15.89 14.50 -1.94
N LYS A 124 15.39 15.19 -2.97
CA LYS A 124 15.54 16.65 -3.08
C LYS A 124 14.93 17.40 -1.88
N HIS A 125 13.92 16.82 -1.23
CA HIS A 125 13.24 17.39 -0.06
C HIS A 125 13.71 16.74 1.27
N GLY A 126 14.92 16.21 1.31
CA GLY A 126 15.56 15.68 2.52
C GLY A 126 15.16 14.28 2.96
N ALA A 127 14.34 13.56 2.17
CA ALA A 127 13.82 12.25 2.54
C ALA A 127 14.49 11.10 1.78
N GLU A 128 14.97 10.09 2.51
CA GLU A 128 15.40 8.80 1.95
C GLU A 128 14.20 7.83 1.86
N THR A 129 13.29 8.15 0.95
CA THR A 129 12.01 7.46 0.84
C THR A 129 12.11 6.21 -0.01
N ILE A 130 11.60 5.08 0.51
CA ILE A 130 11.37 3.87 -0.27
C ILE A 130 9.94 3.94 -0.83
N ILE A 131 9.81 3.86 -2.16
CA ILE A 131 8.50 3.74 -2.81
C ILE A 131 8.24 2.26 -3.05
N CYS A 132 7.26 1.72 -2.32
CA CYS A 132 6.83 0.33 -2.40
C CYS A 132 5.63 0.21 -3.33
N ASN A 133 5.63 -0.80 -4.20
CA ASN A 133 4.47 -1.16 -5.00
C ASN A 133 3.72 -2.33 -4.35
N GLY A 134 2.41 -2.38 -4.51
CA GLY A 134 1.59 -3.47 -3.98
C GLY A 134 0.31 -3.65 -4.80
N SER A 135 -0.27 -4.84 -4.71
CA SER A 135 -1.53 -5.17 -5.36
C SER A 135 -2.50 -5.84 -4.38
N GLY A 136 -3.77 -5.64 -4.64
CA GLY A 136 -4.85 -6.23 -3.86
C GLY A 136 -6.21 -5.81 -4.39
N ASN A 137 -7.25 -6.37 -3.78
CA ASN A 137 -8.64 -6.10 -4.14
C ASN A 137 -9.53 -6.09 -2.90
N ALA A 138 -10.79 -5.72 -3.08
CA ALA A 138 -11.74 -5.62 -1.98
C ALA A 138 -12.03 -6.98 -1.34
N GLU A 139 -12.01 -8.04 -2.14
CA GLU A 139 -12.30 -9.42 -1.75
C GLU A 139 -11.23 -10.02 -0.82
N THR A 140 -10.07 -9.37 -0.75
CA THR A 140 -8.94 -9.79 0.09
C THR A 140 -8.50 -8.69 1.07
N VAL A 141 -9.44 -7.81 1.42
CA VAL A 141 -9.20 -6.73 2.41
C VAL A 141 -8.08 -5.77 1.97
N GLY A 142 -7.89 -5.59 0.67
CA GLY A 142 -6.99 -4.58 0.11
C GLY A 142 -5.67 -5.14 -0.39
N THR A 143 -4.79 -5.69 0.44
CA THR A 143 -3.43 -6.02 0.01
C THR A 143 -3.17 -7.53 -0.03
N ASN A 144 -2.71 -8.03 -1.17
CA ASN A 144 -2.28 -9.43 -1.38
C ASN A 144 -0.78 -9.56 -1.52
N THR A 145 -0.16 -8.58 -2.16
CA THR A 145 1.28 -8.56 -2.45
C THR A 145 1.87 -7.21 -2.08
N MET A 146 3.15 -7.21 -1.76
CA MET A 146 3.89 -5.99 -1.46
C MET A 146 5.36 -6.13 -1.87
N ALA A 147 5.88 -5.09 -2.51
CA ALA A 147 7.29 -4.94 -2.83
C ALA A 147 7.95 -4.06 -1.75
N VAL A 148 8.67 -4.68 -0.81
CA VAL A 148 9.31 -3.96 0.30
C VAL A 148 10.79 -4.30 0.41
N GLY A 149 11.61 -3.31 0.75
CA GLY A 149 13.05 -3.48 0.95
C GLY A 149 13.75 -4.12 -0.25
N SER A 150 14.56 -5.14 -0.02
CA SER A 150 15.33 -5.84 -1.06
C SER A 150 14.50 -6.61 -2.10
N ILE A 151 13.20 -6.80 -1.84
CA ILE A 151 12.27 -7.44 -2.78
C ILE A 151 11.46 -6.44 -3.60
N ASN A 152 11.81 -5.16 -3.55
CA ASN A 152 11.19 -4.11 -4.35
C ASN A 152 11.78 -4.15 -5.78
N LYS A 153 11.29 -5.09 -6.58
CA LYS A 153 11.67 -5.21 -7.99
C LYS A 153 10.73 -4.34 -8.84
N PRO A 154 11.27 -3.41 -9.64
CA PRO A 154 10.47 -2.62 -10.58
C PRO A 154 9.60 -3.51 -11.49
N GLU A 155 8.46 -2.97 -11.93
CA GLU A 155 7.48 -3.67 -12.80
C GLU A 155 6.80 -4.88 -12.17
N THR A 156 7.00 -5.11 -10.87
CA THR A 156 6.28 -6.17 -10.14
C THR A 156 5.47 -5.58 -9.01
N VAL A 157 4.48 -6.35 -8.55
CA VAL A 157 3.69 -6.03 -7.35
C VAL A 157 4.29 -6.64 -6.08
N GLY A 158 5.51 -7.15 -6.17
CA GLY A 158 6.23 -7.75 -5.05
C GLY A 158 5.86 -9.20 -4.78
N ARG A 159 5.99 -9.59 -3.52
CA ARG A 159 5.70 -10.97 -3.05
C ARG A 159 4.35 -11.01 -2.32
N VAL A 160 3.74 -12.19 -2.32
CA VAL A 160 2.55 -12.46 -1.51
C VAL A 160 2.82 -12.22 -0.04
N LEU A 161 1.82 -11.72 0.66
CA LEU A 161 1.90 -11.51 2.10
C LEU A 161 2.07 -12.83 2.85
N VAL A 162 2.83 -12.80 3.94
CA VAL A 162 2.98 -13.96 4.84
C VAL A 162 1.60 -14.35 5.40
N GLY A 163 1.17 -15.58 5.12
CA GLY A 163 -0.17 -16.07 5.46
C GLY A 163 -1.13 -16.10 4.25
N THR A 164 -0.72 -15.53 3.11
CA THR A 164 -1.42 -15.63 1.84
C THR A 164 -0.83 -16.76 1.00
N LYS A 165 -1.68 -17.54 0.35
CA LYS A 165 -1.29 -18.46 -0.73
C LYS A 165 -1.76 -17.86 -2.05
N ALA A 166 -0.90 -17.93 -3.06
CA ALA A 166 -1.23 -17.49 -4.42
C ALA A 166 -0.74 -18.50 -5.43
N ILE A 167 -1.59 -18.84 -6.39
CA ILE A 167 -1.25 -19.67 -7.56
C ILE A 167 -1.81 -18.99 -8.80
N VAL A 168 -1.20 -19.27 -9.94
CA VAL A 168 -1.70 -18.82 -11.24
C VAL A 168 -2.18 -20.05 -11.98
N VAL A 169 -3.44 -20.03 -12.43
CA VAL A 169 -4.08 -21.16 -13.08
C VAL A 169 -4.57 -20.79 -14.49
N ASN A 170 -4.66 -21.78 -15.34
CA ASN A 170 -5.40 -21.64 -16.60
C ASN A 170 -6.88 -21.41 -16.28
N PRO A 171 -7.54 -20.35 -16.79
CA PRO A 171 -8.93 -20.06 -16.44
C PRO A 171 -9.96 -21.10 -16.89
N ASP A 172 -9.63 -21.92 -17.91
CA ASP A 172 -10.54 -22.91 -18.47
C ASP A 172 -10.41 -24.28 -17.78
N THR A 173 -9.16 -24.69 -17.46
CA THR A 173 -8.89 -26.02 -16.86
C THR A 173 -8.73 -25.97 -15.34
N LEU A 174 -8.48 -24.78 -14.77
CA LEU A 174 -8.13 -24.55 -13.37
C LEU A 174 -6.84 -25.26 -12.91
N GLU A 175 -6.04 -25.74 -13.84
CA GLU A 175 -4.73 -26.32 -13.55
C GLU A 175 -3.67 -25.21 -13.39
N GLU A 176 -2.73 -25.42 -12.50
CA GLU A 176 -1.64 -24.45 -12.28
C GLU A 176 -0.76 -24.36 -13.54
N VAL A 177 -0.51 -23.13 -14.01
CA VAL A 177 0.32 -22.88 -15.19
C VAL A 177 1.81 -22.96 -14.81
N LYS A 178 2.68 -23.15 -15.80
CA LYS A 178 4.13 -23.17 -15.57
C LYS A 178 4.64 -21.78 -15.25
N TYR A 179 5.80 -21.74 -14.58
CA TYR A 179 6.46 -20.49 -14.27
C TYR A 179 6.74 -19.66 -15.54
N GLY A 180 6.28 -18.41 -15.54
CA GLY A 180 6.44 -17.48 -16.67
C GLY A 180 5.26 -17.48 -17.64
N GLU A 181 4.27 -18.34 -17.47
CA GLU A 181 3.02 -18.33 -18.24
C GLU A 181 1.99 -17.40 -17.60
N GLU A 182 1.14 -16.81 -18.43
CA GLU A 182 0.01 -15.99 -18.00
C GLU A 182 -1.18 -16.84 -17.59
N GLY A 183 -1.96 -16.36 -16.61
CA GLY A 183 -3.17 -17.04 -16.17
C GLY A 183 -3.96 -16.24 -15.15
N MET A 184 -4.98 -16.86 -14.57
CA MET A 184 -5.82 -16.30 -13.53
C MET A 184 -5.15 -16.44 -12.17
N LEU A 185 -4.97 -15.31 -11.46
CA LEU A 185 -4.41 -15.29 -10.11
C LEU A 185 -5.46 -15.72 -9.09
N CYS A 186 -5.20 -16.84 -8.41
CA CYS A 186 -6.02 -17.35 -7.31
C CYS A 186 -5.36 -17.05 -5.96
N ILE A 187 -6.13 -16.46 -5.04
CA ILE A 187 -5.67 -16.05 -3.71
C ILE A 187 -6.43 -16.83 -2.64
N SER A 188 -5.72 -17.32 -1.64
CA SER A 188 -6.28 -17.99 -0.47
C SER A 188 -5.62 -17.53 0.81
N GLY A 189 -6.41 -17.41 1.89
CA GLY A 189 -5.96 -17.01 3.22
C GLY A 189 -7.12 -16.51 4.07
N LYS A 190 -6.85 -16.26 5.37
CA LYS A 190 -7.89 -15.78 6.31
C LYS A 190 -8.40 -14.37 5.99
N HIS A 191 -7.71 -13.62 5.15
CA HIS A 191 -8.11 -12.29 4.69
C HIS A 191 -9.08 -12.33 3.51
N VAL A 192 -9.39 -13.50 2.95
CA VAL A 192 -10.36 -13.66 1.86
C VAL A 192 -11.79 -13.51 2.39
N PHE A 193 -12.60 -12.75 1.68
CA PHE A 193 -13.97 -12.39 2.03
C PHE A 193 -14.93 -13.60 2.15
N LYS A 194 -16.10 -13.39 2.75
CA LYS A 194 -17.15 -14.42 2.86
C LYS A 194 -17.98 -14.57 1.59
N GLY A 195 -17.96 -13.59 0.71
CA GLY A 195 -18.75 -13.54 -0.51
C GLY A 195 -19.33 -12.14 -0.75
N TYR A 196 -20.16 -12.03 -1.78
CA TYR A 196 -20.87 -10.79 -2.07
C TYR A 196 -22.17 -10.72 -1.27
N TYR A 197 -22.53 -9.50 -0.86
CA TYR A 197 -23.83 -9.25 -0.26
C TYR A 197 -24.91 -9.39 -1.34
N LYS A 198 -25.97 -10.15 -1.03
CA LYS A 198 -27.11 -10.37 -1.91
C LYS A 198 -28.14 -9.27 -1.73
#